data_01a8b11c73fa9100d1c7e0b6cfcc4dea
#
_entry.id   01a8b11c73fa9100d1c7e0b6cfcc4dea
#
_cell.length_a   1.000
_cell.length_b   1.000
_cell.length_c   1.000
_cell.angle_alpha   90.00
_cell.angle_beta   90.00
_cell.angle_gamma   90.00
#
_symmetry.space_group_name_H-M   'P 1'
#
loop_
_entity.id
_entity.type
_entity.pdbx_description
1 polymer ?
#
loop_
_entity_poly.entity_id
_entity_poly.type
_entity_poly.pdbx_seq_one_letter_code
_entity_poly.pdbx_strand_id
1 'polypeptide(L)'
;MSEIKILITDEDLCAPRRLLSRRDKKLACARAHLREFRVSRALKARFKKRGEFCISHKSADGKTIVAVGFARQKFGLDLEILKPRDFAAASEFCFNAFERELLAAADESEKTLVFYKIYTIKEALIKARGLGFYALARVGLARGAGGEALALDERGRAWSHKSYILEGEILISLVFRENF
;
A
#
# COMPACT_ATOMS: atom_id res chain seq x y z
N MET A 1 3.85 -17.36 12.03
CA MET A 1 3.58 -16.05 11.37
C MET A 1 2.07 -15.81 11.32
N SER A 2 1.61 -14.63 11.70
CA SER A 2 0.20 -14.28 11.53
C SER A 2 -0.09 -14.07 10.04
N GLU A 3 -1.05 -14.83 9.51
CA GLU A 3 -1.46 -14.74 8.10
C GLU A 3 -2.03 -13.36 7.79
N ILE A 4 -1.56 -12.71 6.72
CA ILE A 4 -2.15 -11.52 6.14
C ILE A 4 -3.00 -11.97 4.95
N LYS A 5 -4.31 -11.73 5.02
CA LYS A 5 -5.26 -12.03 3.94
C LYS A 5 -5.52 -10.77 3.13
N ILE A 6 -5.49 -10.88 1.81
CA ILE A 6 -5.76 -9.77 0.91
C ILE A 6 -6.89 -10.18 -0.04
N LEU A 7 -7.85 -9.28 -0.21
CA LEU A 7 -8.88 -9.37 -1.25
C LEU A 7 -8.70 -8.19 -2.19
N ILE A 8 -8.72 -8.46 -3.48
CA ILE A 8 -8.52 -7.47 -4.54
C ILE A 8 -9.63 -7.65 -5.56
N THR A 9 -10.12 -6.56 -6.10
CA THR A 9 -11.11 -6.57 -7.18
C THR A 9 -11.13 -5.25 -7.94
N ASP A 10 -11.53 -5.30 -9.18
CA ASP A 10 -11.94 -4.16 -10.03
C ASP A 10 -13.45 -4.13 -10.27
N GLU A 11 -14.21 -5.08 -9.71
CA GLU A 11 -15.66 -5.11 -9.78
C GLU A 11 -16.30 -4.02 -8.91
N ASP A 12 -17.45 -3.49 -9.34
CA ASP A 12 -18.25 -2.56 -8.53
C ASP A 12 -19.11 -3.33 -7.53
N LEU A 13 -18.59 -3.53 -6.33
CA LEU A 13 -19.23 -4.25 -5.25
C LEU A 13 -19.86 -3.30 -4.24
N CYS A 14 -20.98 -3.70 -3.65
CA CYS A 14 -21.61 -2.96 -2.57
C CYS A 14 -21.94 -3.89 -1.39
N ALA A 15 -21.72 -3.40 -0.18
CA ALA A 15 -22.10 -4.12 1.04
C ALA A 15 -23.47 -3.66 1.54
N PRO A 16 -24.35 -4.58 1.97
CA PRO A 16 -25.55 -4.22 2.70
C PRO A 16 -25.22 -3.36 3.92
N ARG A 17 -26.00 -2.30 4.17
CA ARG A 17 -25.76 -1.35 5.27
C ARG A 17 -25.62 -2.03 6.65
N ARG A 18 -26.32 -3.15 6.86
CA ARG A 18 -26.23 -3.95 8.12
C ARG A 18 -24.83 -4.48 8.40
N LEU A 19 -24.02 -4.75 7.34
CA LEU A 19 -22.65 -5.27 7.45
C LEU A 19 -21.59 -4.19 7.68
N LEU A 20 -21.96 -2.90 7.56
CA LEU A 20 -21.04 -1.80 7.78
C LEU A 20 -20.80 -1.57 9.28
N SER A 21 -19.54 -1.27 9.65
CA SER A 21 -19.22 -0.81 11.00
C SER A 21 -19.92 0.51 11.34
N ARG A 22 -20.02 0.87 12.62
CA ARG A 22 -20.58 2.18 13.03
C ARG A 22 -19.86 3.35 12.36
N ARG A 23 -18.53 3.28 12.26
CA ARG A 23 -17.69 4.28 11.59
C ARG A 23 -18.00 4.34 10.10
N ASP A 24 -18.08 3.19 9.44
CA ASP A 24 -18.35 3.13 7.99
C ASP A 24 -19.76 3.63 7.67
N LYS A 25 -20.76 3.38 8.53
CA LYS A 25 -22.13 3.93 8.38
C LYS A 25 -22.15 5.46 8.42
N LYS A 26 -21.36 6.07 9.31
CA LYS A 26 -21.21 7.54 9.36
C LYS A 26 -20.56 8.10 8.11
N LEU A 27 -19.49 7.45 7.65
CA LEU A 27 -18.78 7.85 6.43
C LEU A 27 -19.61 7.65 5.16
N ALA A 28 -20.50 6.66 5.13
CA ALA A 28 -21.35 6.37 3.98
C ALA A 28 -22.27 7.54 3.61
N CYS A 29 -22.70 8.37 4.56
CA CYS A 29 -23.50 9.56 4.27
C CYS A 29 -22.81 10.51 3.28
N ALA A 30 -21.48 10.64 3.37
CA ALA A 30 -20.72 11.55 2.50
C ALA A 30 -19.97 10.83 1.36
N ARG A 31 -19.75 9.52 1.44
CA ARG A 31 -18.83 8.80 0.55
C ARG A 31 -19.46 7.62 -0.20
N ALA A 32 -20.75 7.32 -0.01
CA ALA A 32 -21.39 6.17 -0.68
C ALA A 32 -21.41 6.29 -2.21
N HIS A 33 -21.29 7.49 -2.77
CA HIS A 33 -21.19 7.73 -4.20
C HIS A 33 -19.80 7.33 -4.76
N LEU A 34 -18.77 7.27 -3.93
CA LEU A 34 -17.42 6.90 -4.35
C LEU A 34 -17.31 5.39 -4.50
N ARG A 35 -16.92 4.92 -5.69
CA ARG A 35 -16.79 3.50 -6.02
C ARG A 35 -15.80 2.81 -5.09
N GLU A 36 -14.61 3.37 -4.90
CA GLU A 36 -13.57 2.83 -4.03
C GLU A 36 -14.05 2.69 -2.57
N PHE A 37 -14.90 3.60 -2.09
CA PHE A 37 -15.51 3.47 -0.77
C PHE A 37 -16.46 2.26 -0.72
N ARG A 38 -17.41 2.13 -1.65
CA ARG A 38 -18.38 1.01 -1.68
C ARG A 38 -17.67 -0.32 -1.75
N VAL A 39 -16.76 -0.47 -2.73
CA VAL A 39 -16.01 -1.71 -2.99
C VAL A 39 -15.15 -2.09 -1.78
N SER A 40 -14.40 -1.17 -1.21
CA SER A 40 -13.56 -1.47 -0.04
C SER A 40 -14.39 -1.92 1.17
N ARG A 41 -15.61 -1.42 1.36
CA ARG A 41 -16.52 -1.87 2.44
C ARG A 41 -17.12 -3.23 2.14
N ALA A 42 -17.42 -3.53 0.88
CA ALA A 42 -17.88 -4.84 0.46
C ALA A 42 -16.80 -5.92 0.69
N LEU A 43 -15.55 -5.65 0.32
CA LEU A 43 -14.43 -6.54 0.59
C LEU A 43 -14.18 -6.71 2.09
N LYS A 44 -14.16 -5.61 2.86
CA LYS A 44 -13.99 -5.65 4.32
C LYS A 44 -15.05 -6.49 5.02
N ALA A 45 -16.29 -6.45 4.55
CA ALA A 45 -17.41 -7.22 5.12
C ALA A 45 -17.24 -8.74 4.96
N ARG A 46 -16.39 -9.21 4.04
CA ARG A 46 -16.07 -10.64 3.87
C ARG A 46 -15.18 -11.19 5.00
N PHE A 47 -14.50 -10.32 5.74
CA PHE A 47 -13.71 -10.72 6.92
C PHE A 47 -14.59 -10.72 8.18
N LYS A 48 -14.92 -11.91 8.68
CA LYS A 48 -15.79 -12.09 9.87
C LYS A 48 -15.05 -11.96 11.21
N LYS A 49 -13.77 -11.59 11.21
CA LYS A 49 -12.92 -11.58 12.42
C LYS A 49 -12.56 -10.15 12.82
N ARG A 50 -12.24 -9.96 14.12
CA ARG A 50 -11.64 -8.73 14.62
C ARG A 50 -10.14 -8.70 14.26
N GLY A 51 -9.64 -7.55 13.82
CA GLY A 51 -8.24 -7.35 13.47
C GLY A 51 -8.01 -6.00 12.80
N GLU A 52 -6.80 -5.82 12.32
CA GLU A 52 -6.36 -4.64 11.59
C GLU A 52 -6.79 -4.74 10.12
N PHE A 53 -7.19 -3.62 9.56
CA PHE A 53 -7.51 -3.49 8.14
C PHE A 53 -6.64 -2.42 7.50
N CYS A 54 -6.09 -2.72 6.35
CA CYS A 54 -5.47 -1.74 5.48
C CYS A 54 -6.15 -1.75 4.12
N ILE A 55 -6.40 -0.56 3.57
CA ILE A 55 -7.12 -0.38 2.31
C ILE A 55 -6.23 0.44 1.38
N SER A 56 -6.09 0.00 0.15
CA SER A 56 -5.55 0.78 -0.94
C SER A 56 -6.44 0.69 -2.17
N HIS A 57 -6.44 1.72 -2.97
CA HIS A 57 -7.14 1.75 -4.25
C HIS A 57 -6.39 2.65 -5.23
N LYS A 58 -6.50 2.30 -6.50
CA LYS A 58 -5.99 3.10 -7.61
C LYS A 58 -7.00 3.11 -8.74
N SER A 59 -7.16 4.28 -9.33
CA SER A 59 -7.99 4.46 -10.53
C SER A 59 -7.12 4.94 -11.68
N ALA A 60 -7.24 4.28 -12.82
CA ALA A 60 -6.60 4.65 -14.06
C ALA A 60 -7.42 4.10 -15.23
N ASP A 61 -7.51 4.86 -16.31
CA ASP A 61 -8.14 4.45 -17.58
C ASP A 61 -9.56 3.88 -17.41
N GLY A 62 -10.35 4.49 -16.53
CA GLY A 62 -11.73 4.06 -16.24
C GLY A 62 -11.84 2.83 -15.32
N LYS A 63 -10.76 2.15 -15.01
CA LYS A 63 -10.71 1.07 -14.01
C LYS A 63 -10.43 1.62 -12.61
N THR A 64 -11.07 1.06 -11.61
CA THR A 64 -10.75 1.29 -10.20
C THR A 64 -10.46 -0.05 -9.55
N ILE A 65 -9.23 -0.24 -9.11
CA ILE A 65 -8.78 -1.44 -8.41
C ILE A 65 -8.77 -1.14 -6.93
N VAL A 66 -9.35 -2.02 -6.13
CA VAL A 66 -9.42 -1.89 -4.67
C VAL A 66 -8.83 -3.13 -4.02
N ALA A 67 -7.89 -2.92 -3.11
CA ALA A 67 -7.31 -3.95 -2.26
C ALA A 67 -7.67 -3.71 -0.79
N VAL A 68 -8.09 -4.76 -0.10
CA VAL A 68 -8.34 -4.76 1.34
C VAL A 68 -7.55 -5.87 1.98
N GLY A 69 -6.60 -5.51 2.82
CA GLY A 69 -5.86 -6.43 3.66
C GLY A 69 -6.49 -6.57 5.04
N PHE A 70 -6.35 -7.75 5.63
CA PHE A 70 -6.75 -8.08 6.99
C PHE A 70 -5.65 -8.91 7.68
N ALA A 71 -5.31 -8.54 8.91
CA ALA A 71 -4.39 -9.30 9.76
C ALA A 71 -4.74 -9.13 11.24
N ARG A 72 -4.17 -9.98 12.11
CA ARG A 72 -4.23 -9.80 13.57
C ARG A 72 -3.14 -8.87 14.09
N GLN A 73 -2.11 -8.61 13.31
CA GLN A 73 -0.98 -7.73 13.63
C GLN A 73 -1.02 -6.46 12.79
N LYS A 74 -0.28 -5.45 13.22
CA LYS A 74 -0.11 -4.22 12.41
C LYS A 74 0.61 -4.52 11.12
N PHE A 75 0.07 -4.03 10.03
CA PHE A 75 0.63 -4.12 8.69
C PHE A 75 0.17 -2.92 7.87
N GLY A 76 0.84 -2.69 6.77
CA GLY A 76 0.43 -1.74 5.74
C GLY A 76 0.37 -2.42 4.39
N LEU A 77 -0.49 -1.90 3.54
CA LEU A 77 -0.68 -2.35 2.17
C LEU A 77 -0.82 -1.14 1.27
N ASP A 78 -0.09 -1.14 0.18
CA ASP A 78 -0.31 -0.18 -0.90
C ASP A 78 -0.38 -0.86 -2.26
N LEU A 79 -1.11 -0.23 -3.19
CA LEU A 79 -1.38 -0.73 -4.54
C LEU A 79 -1.20 0.41 -5.53
N GLU A 80 -0.45 0.14 -6.60
CA GLU A 80 -0.27 1.06 -7.73
C GLU A 80 -0.40 0.33 -9.07
N ILE A 81 -0.78 1.07 -10.10
CA ILE A 81 -0.75 0.61 -11.48
C ILE A 81 0.56 1.10 -12.09
N LEU A 82 1.35 0.17 -12.64
CA LEU A 82 2.64 0.49 -13.23
C LEU A 82 2.44 1.29 -14.53
N LYS A 83 2.92 2.53 -14.53
CA LYS A 83 2.89 3.41 -15.70
C LYS A 83 4.18 4.21 -15.79
N PRO A 84 4.76 4.36 -16.97
CA PRO A 84 5.87 5.28 -17.17
C PRO A 84 5.51 6.71 -16.72
N ARG A 85 6.46 7.40 -16.10
CA ARG A 85 6.34 8.80 -15.68
C ARG A 85 7.72 9.45 -15.64
N ASP A 86 7.77 10.74 -15.37
CA ASP A 86 9.03 11.40 -15.00
C ASP A 86 9.44 10.95 -13.59
N PHE A 87 10.27 9.89 -13.55
CA PHE A 87 10.76 9.32 -12.31
C PHE A 87 11.76 10.22 -11.60
N ALA A 88 12.51 11.07 -12.34
CA ALA A 88 13.49 11.96 -11.77
C ALA A 88 12.81 12.99 -10.86
N ALA A 89 11.88 13.78 -11.41
CA ALA A 89 11.15 14.78 -10.64
C ALA A 89 10.37 14.16 -9.47
N ALA A 90 9.71 13.00 -9.69
CA ALA A 90 8.98 12.33 -8.63
C ALA A 90 9.88 11.82 -7.51
N SER A 91 11.07 11.29 -7.83
CA SER A 91 12.02 10.76 -6.83
C SER A 91 12.67 11.88 -6.00
N GLU A 92 12.95 13.04 -6.59
CA GLU A 92 13.46 14.19 -5.85
C GLU A 92 12.53 14.60 -4.70
N PHE A 93 11.23 14.52 -4.94
CA PHE A 93 10.23 14.92 -3.95
C PHE A 93 10.00 13.86 -2.84
N CYS A 94 10.00 12.57 -3.18
CA CYS A 94 9.54 11.53 -2.26
C CYS A 94 10.61 10.52 -1.82
N PHE A 95 11.80 10.48 -2.46
CA PHE A 95 12.83 9.49 -2.17
C PHE A 95 14.01 10.08 -1.39
N ASN A 96 14.56 9.29 -0.47
CA ASN A 96 15.83 9.61 0.19
C ASN A 96 17.03 9.30 -0.73
N ALA A 97 18.26 9.60 -0.27
CA ALA A 97 19.48 9.41 -1.06
C ALA A 97 19.66 7.95 -1.50
N PHE A 98 19.50 6.99 -0.57
CA PHE A 98 19.65 5.57 -0.87
C PHE A 98 18.59 5.06 -1.87
N GLU A 99 17.35 5.50 -1.75
CA GLU A 99 16.27 5.15 -2.69
C GLU A 99 16.52 5.70 -4.09
N ARG A 100 17.09 6.93 -4.20
CA ARG A 100 17.51 7.50 -5.48
C ARG A 100 18.70 6.75 -6.08
N GLU A 101 19.65 6.30 -5.26
CA GLU A 101 20.74 5.43 -5.73
C GLU A 101 20.19 4.12 -6.31
N LEU A 102 19.24 3.47 -5.63
CA LEU A 102 18.59 2.25 -6.14
C LEU A 102 17.90 2.48 -7.48
N LEU A 103 17.19 3.61 -7.62
CA LEU A 103 16.51 3.97 -8.87
C LEU A 103 17.50 4.28 -9.99
N ALA A 104 18.58 4.99 -9.68
CA ALA A 104 19.62 5.35 -10.65
C ALA A 104 20.42 4.14 -11.15
N ALA A 105 20.62 3.13 -10.29
CA ALA A 105 21.30 1.90 -10.61
C ALA A 105 20.45 0.89 -11.43
N ALA A 106 19.14 1.12 -11.55
CA ALA A 106 18.25 0.26 -12.29
C ALA A 106 18.38 0.48 -13.82
N ASP A 107 18.31 -0.62 -14.57
CA ASP A 107 18.21 -0.55 -16.03
C ASP A 107 16.95 0.20 -16.46
N GLU A 108 16.98 0.83 -17.63
CA GLU A 108 15.85 1.66 -18.11
C GLU A 108 14.54 0.88 -18.16
N SER A 109 14.58 -0.40 -18.55
CA SER A 109 13.42 -1.29 -18.57
C SER A 109 12.86 -1.61 -17.18
N GLU A 110 13.67 -1.52 -16.12
CA GLU A 110 13.30 -1.84 -14.75
C GLU A 110 12.91 -0.60 -13.91
N LYS A 111 13.26 0.59 -14.36
CA LYS A 111 13.03 1.85 -13.62
C LYS A 111 11.59 2.02 -13.14
N THR A 112 10.63 1.70 -14.00
CA THR A 112 9.21 1.75 -13.62
C THR A 112 8.93 0.85 -12.41
N LEU A 113 9.37 -0.39 -12.45
CA LEU A 113 9.15 -1.35 -11.38
C LEU A 113 9.88 -0.95 -10.10
N VAL A 114 11.14 -0.54 -10.20
CA VAL A 114 11.96 -0.10 -9.04
C VAL A 114 11.34 1.10 -8.38
N PHE A 115 10.95 2.13 -9.15
CA PHE A 115 10.28 3.32 -8.62
C PHE A 115 9.02 2.95 -7.83
N TYR A 116 8.12 2.19 -8.45
CA TYR A 116 6.85 1.84 -7.78
C TYR A 116 7.04 0.90 -6.60
N LYS A 117 8.03 0.00 -6.60
CA LYS A 117 8.36 -0.80 -5.41
C LYS A 117 8.76 0.07 -4.23
N ILE A 118 9.66 1.03 -4.43
CA ILE A 118 10.06 1.96 -3.38
C ILE A 118 8.85 2.76 -2.91
N TYR A 119 8.10 3.36 -3.84
CA TYR A 119 6.97 4.21 -3.53
C TYR A 119 5.88 3.48 -2.75
N THR A 120 5.46 2.29 -3.20
CA THR A 120 4.41 1.50 -2.52
C THR A 120 4.86 0.99 -1.15
N ILE A 121 6.16 0.67 -0.94
CA ILE A 121 6.68 0.33 0.39
C ILE A 121 6.57 1.53 1.34
N LYS A 122 6.90 2.74 0.90
CA LYS A 122 6.77 3.96 1.70
C LYS A 122 5.32 4.25 2.06
N GLU A 123 4.41 4.18 1.09
CA GLU A 123 2.97 4.35 1.33
C GLU A 123 2.41 3.28 2.28
N ALA A 124 2.84 2.02 2.13
CA ALA A 124 2.46 0.96 3.05
C ALA A 124 2.96 1.22 4.47
N LEU A 125 4.20 1.73 4.66
CA LEU A 125 4.73 2.15 5.96
C LEU A 125 3.89 3.28 6.58
N ILE A 126 3.55 4.30 5.80
CA ILE A 126 2.68 5.41 6.23
C ILE A 126 1.34 4.88 6.74
N LYS A 127 0.71 3.98 5.98
CA LYS A 127 -0.56 3.35 6.34
C LYS A 127 -0.45 2.48 7.59
N ALA A 128 0.60 1.65 7.70
CA ALA A 128 0.86 0.82 8.87
C ALA A 128 1.04 1.64 10.15
N ARG A 129 1.61 2.83 10.02
CA ARG A 129 1.90 3.74 11.12
C ARG A 129 0.76 4.73 11.40
N GLY A 130 -0.24 4.82 10.52
CA GLY A 130 -1.31 5.80 10.62
C GLY A 130 -0.83 7.24 10.44
N LEU A 131 0.21 7.44 9.63
CA LEU A 131 0.80 8.75 9.34
C LEU A 131 0.10 9.41 8.15
N GLY A 132 0.29 10.71 8.00
CA GLY A 132 -0.12 11.46 6.81
C GLY A 132 0.97 11.44 5.73
N PHE A 133 0.62 11.90 4.53
CA PHE A 133 1.50 11.98 3.36
C PHE A 133 2.80 12.78 3.62
N TYR A 134 2.77 13.75 4.52
CA TYR A 134 3.95 14.51 4.96
C TYR A 134 5.08 13.65 5.55
N ALA A 135 4.79 12.41 5.93
CA ALA A 135 5.77 11.49 6.46
C ALA A 135 6.57 10.75 5.37
N LEU A 136 6.26 10.96 4.09
CA LEU A 136 6.89 10.25 2.97
C LEU A 136 8.42 10.37 2.95
N ALA A 137 8.94 11.53 3.31
CA ALA A 137 10.39 11.76 3.40
C ALA A 137 11.04 11.11 4.65
N ARG A 138 10.26 10.68 5.65
CA ARG A 138 10.75 10.16 6.93
C ARG A 138 10.63 8.64 7.07
N VAL A 139 10.02 7.97 6.11
CA VAL A 139 9.90 6.52 6.04
C VAL A 139 10.49 6.03 4.73
N GLY A 140 10.88 4.78 4.64
CA GLY A 140 11.31 4.19 3.37
C GLY A 140 12.43 3.17 3.53
N LEU A 141 13.18 2.98 2.45
CA LEU A 141 14.29 2.05 2.41
C LEU A 141 15.58 2.70 2.89
N ALA A 142 16.38 1.93 3.62
CA ALA A 142 17.73 2.28 4.02
C ALA A 142 18.66 1.08 3.80
N ARG A 143 19.97 1.36 3.68
CA ARG A 143 20.98 0.32 3.52
C ARG A 143 21.20 -0.38 4.86
N GLY A 144 21.01 -1.69 4.92
CA GLY A 144 21.35 -2.53 6.06
C GLY A 144 22.85 -2.78 6.17
N ALA A 145 23.29 -3.37 7.28
CA ALA A 145 24.70 -3.67 7.54
C ALA A 145 25.30 -4.67 6.53
N GLY A 146 24.50 -5.57 5.99
CA GLY A 146 24.88 -6.52 4.93
C GLY A 146 24.68 -5.98 3.51
N GLY A 147 24.28 -4.71 3.35
CA GLY A 147 24.02 -4.09 2.04
C GLY A 147 22.57 -4.28 1.55
N GLU A 148 21.75 -5.04 2.25
CA GLU A 148 20.34 -5.26 1.95
C GLU A 148 19.50 -3.98 2.14
N ALA A 149 18.36 -3.91 1.44
CA ALA A 149 17.42 -2.82 1.63
C ALA A 149 16.43 -3.13 2.77
N LEU A 150 16.48 -2.32 3.82
CA LEU A 150 15.59 -2.42 4.98
C LEU A 150 14.50 -1.36 4.92
N ALA A 151 13.24 -1.77 5.07
CA ALA A 151 12.13 -0.82 5.22
C ALA A 151 12.08 -0.28 6.66
N LEU A 152 12.24 1.04 6.81
CA LEU A 152 12.26 1.72 8.12
C LEU A 152 11.07 2.65 8.28
N ASP A 153 10.45 2.62 9.47
CA ASP A 153 9.43 3.62 9.83
C ASP A 153 10.08 4.95 10.29
N GLU A 154 9.26 5.95 10.62
CA GLU A 154 9.69 7.30 11.03
C GLU A 154 10.51 7.34 12.33
N ARG A 155 10.62 6.21 13.02
CA ARG A 155 11.42 6.02 14.24
C ARG A 155 12.63 5.13 14.00
N GLY A 156 12.96 4.85 12.75
CA GLY A 156 14.07 3.97 12.36
C GLY A 156 13.87 2.49 12.70
N ARG A 157 12.64 2.04 12.93
CA ARG A 157 12.37 0.64 13.25
C ARG A 157 12.13 -0.15 11.96
N ALA A 158 12.79 -1.29 11.86
CA ALA A 158 12.69 -2.16 10.70
C ALA A 158 11.31 -2.86 10.61
N TRP A 159 10.87 -3.02 9.37
CA TRP A 159 9.67 -3.74 8.96
C TRP A 159 10.04 -4.71 7.85
N SER A 160 9.52 -5.92 7.92
CA SER A 160 9.58 -6.85 6.78
C SER A 160 8.65 -6.35 5.67
N HIS A 161 9.05 -6.55 4.42
CA HIS A 161 8.24 -6.16 3.28
C HIS A 161 8.20 -7.23 2.20
N LYS A 162 7.14 -7.26 1.43
CA LYS A 162 6.97 -8.12 0.24
C LYS A 162 6.20 -7.34 -0.82
N SER A 163 6.59 -7.54 -2.08
CA SER A 163 5.90 -6.94 -3.23
C SER A 163 5.50 -8.03 -4.22
N TYR A 164 4.34 -7.87 -4.81
CA TYR A 164 3.75 -8.80 -5.78
C TYR A 164 3.27 -8.02 -7.00
N ILE A 165 3.48 -8.60 -8.17
CA ILE A 165 2.94 -8.08 -9.43
C ILE A 165 1.79 -8.97 -9.85
N LEU A 166 0.64 -8.38 -10.13
CA LEU A 166 -0.55 -9.04 -10.63
C LEU A 166 -0.80 -8.57 -12.06
N GLU A 167 -1.13 -9.52 -12.95
CA GLU A 167 -1.45 -9.27 -14.36
C GLU A 167 -0.40 -8.43 -15.11
N GLY A 168 0.86 -8.40 -14.61
CA GLY A 168 1.96 -7.65 -15.20
C GLY A 168 1.93 -6.14 -14.97
N GLU A 169 0.84 -5.56 -14.48
CA GLU A 169 0.64 -4.11 -14.41
C GLU A 169 0.27 -3.57 -13.01
N ILE A 170 -0.14 -4.43 -12.07
CA ILE A 170 -0.57 -4.02 -10.73
C ILE A 170 0.50 -4.44 -9.74
N LEU A 171 1.11 -3.48 -9.08
CA LEU A 171 2.05 -3.73 -7.99
C LEU A 171 1.36 -3.55 -6.65
N ILE A 172 1.55 -4.53 -5.76
CA ILE A 172 1.09 -4.48 -4.38
C ILE A 172 2.27 -4.68 -3.47
N SER A 173 2.47 -3.78 -2.53
CA SER A 173 3.47 -3.94 -1.47
C SER A 173 2.80 -4.05 -0.09
N LEU A 174 3.37 -4.94 0.70
CA LEU A 174 3.03 -5.18 2.10
C LEU A 174 4.21 -4.85 2.98
N VAL A 175 3.94 -4.21 4.11
CA VAL A 175 4.89 -4.10 5.22
C VAL A 175 4.26 -4.64 6.49
N PHE A 176 5.03 -5.38 7.28
CA PHE A 176 4.54 -6.01 8.49
C PHE A 176 5.68 -6.21 9.49
N ARG A 177 5.33 -6.37 10.75
CA ARG A 177 6.30 -6.76 11.77
C ARG A 177 6.27 -8.27 11.94
N GLU A 178 7.45 -8.87 11.93
CA GLU A 178 7.58 -10.25 12.41
C GLU A 178 7.43 -10.22 13.93
N ASN A 179 6.49 -10.98 14.45
CA ASN A 179 6.43 -11.24 15.88
C ASN A 179 7.53 -12.27 16.18
N PHE A 180 8.60 -11.83 16.80
CA PHE A 180 9.57 -12.69 17.46
C PHE A 180 8.98 -13.25 18.74
#